data_447a298d3986e43b167fe4ea7bc09d9c
#
_entry.id   447a298d3986e43b167fe4ea7bc09d9c
#
_cell.length_a   1.000
_cell.length_b   1.000
_cell.length_c   1.000
_cell.angle_alpha   90.00
_cell.angle_beta   90.00
_cell.angle_gamma   90.00
#
_symmetry.space_group_name_H-M   'P 1'
#
loop_
_entity.id
_entity.type
_entity.pdbx_description
1 polymer ?
#
loop_
_entity_poly.entity_id
_entity_poly.type
_entity_poly.pdbx_seq_one_letter_code
_entity_poly.pdbx_strand_id
1 'polypeptide(L)'
;HWGRASRRCCGRDCYPGDRPMEARAQGAGRDERAMKIGLSTSSVFPESTAAAFELAALTGYDGVEVMVGMDAMSQDSTVLRNLVQHYQLPILSLHSPCLLVTQRVWGTDSWGKLDKAREVAELVGAMTVVVHPPFRWQRAYAKNFEKGISELNTNSPVGFTVENMYPWRAGPGSFPAYSPDWDIRKQDYENVTLDFSHTAVSRTDPIEMMRDFGERLTHIHLADGTDSPADEHLVPGRGTQPVREGLEFLKNSGFTGNIIAEITTRSARDRDERISDVRASLDFVRQVFPHRVFSSGEE
;
A
#
# COMPACT_ATOMS: atom_id res chain seq x y z
N HIS A 1 49.35 28.12 52.34
CA HIS A 1 49.10 27.78 53.75
C HIS A 1 47.97 26.73 53.78
N TRP A 2 48.35 25.51 54.00
CA TRP A 2 48.10 24.66 55.16
C TRP A 2 46.60 24.32 55.29
N GLY A 3 46.15 23.08 55.33
CA GLY A 3 46.79 21.87 55.80
C GLY A 3 45.86 20.68 55.69
N ARG A 4 46.50 19.59 55.68
CA ARG A 4 46.02 18.22 55.74
C ARG A 4 45.08 17.92 56.92
N ALA A 5 44.17 16.99 56.78
CA ALA A 5 44.09 15.84 57.67
C ALA A 5 43.20 14.76 57.18
N SER A 6 43.85 13.69 56.94
CA SER A 6 43.49 12.31 56.94
C SER A 6 42.59 11.85 58.10
N ARG A 7 41.67 10.90 57.89
CA ARG A 7 41.65 9.66 58.68
C ARG A 7 40.72 8.63 58.02
N ARG A 8 41.26 7.43 57.99
CA ARG A 8 40.71 6.14 57.61
C ARG A 8 39.63 5.69 58.61
N CYS A 9 38.73 4.81 58.19
CA CYS A 9 38.65 3.41 58.62
C CYS A 9 37.28 2.80 58.31
N CYS A 10 37.36 1.61 57.74
CA CYS A 10 36.63 0.34 58.00
C CYS A 10 35.16 0.36 57.76
N GLY A 11 34.69 -0.35 56.77
CA GLY A 11 34.77 -1.81 56.64
C GLY A 11 33.39 -2.41 56.90
N ARG A 12 32.82 -3.01 55.90
CA ARG A 12 32.00 -4.23 55.87
C ARG A 12 30.83 -4.15 54.90
N ASP A 13 30.91 -5.02 53.94
CA ASP A 13 29.87 -5.83 53.35
C ASP A 13 28.46 -5.21 53.21
N CYS A 14 28.13 -4.81 51.98
CA CYS A 14 26.76 -4.79 51.54
C CYS A 14 26.67 -5.51 50.20
N TYR A 15 25.97 -6.63 50.19
CA TYR A 15 25.54 -7.41 49.05
C TYR A 15 24.74 -6.56 48.05
N PRO A 16 24.76 -6.86 46.73
CA PRO A 16 23.99 -6.14 45.74
C PRO A 16 22.53 -6.51 45.86
N GLY A 17 21.72 -5.54 46.35
CA GLY A 17 20.29 -5.64 46.37
C GLY A 17 19.65 -5.45 44.99
N ASP A 18 18.76 -6.29 44.73
CA ASP A 18 17.75 -6.41 43.68
C ASP A 18 17.41 -5.11 42.91
N ARG A 19 17.71 -5.10 41.61
CA ARG A 19 16.99 -4.24 40.67
C ARG A 19 15.64 -4.92 40.35
N PRO A 20 14.53 -4.19 40.39
CA PRO A 20 13.28 -4.73 39.88
C PRO A 20 13.43 -5.00 38.38
N MET A 21 13.16 -6.22 37.99
CA MET A 21 12.93 -6.57 36.60
C MET A 21 11.75 -5.73 36.08
N GLU A 22 12.04 -4.74 35.22
CA GLU A 22 11.01 -4.14 34.39
C GLU A 22 10.37 -5.26 33.58
N ALA A 23 9.16 -5.60 33.96
CA ALA A 23 8.28 -6.46 33.18
C ALA A 23 8.10 -5.80 31.80
N ARG A 24 8.73 -6.36 30.79
CA ARG A 24 8.39 -6.07 29.42
C ARG A 24 6.91 -6.35 29.25
N ALA A 25 6.15 -5.30 28.97
CA ALA A 25 4.77 -5.37 28.52
C ALA A 25 4.76 -6.11 27.16
N GLN A 26 4.70 -7.43 27.19
CA GLN A 26 4.34 -8.27 26.05
C GLN A 26 2.84 -8.51 26.18
N GLY A 27 2.05 -7.83 25.36
CA GLY A 27 0.64 -8.16 25.30
C GLY A 27 -0.32 -7.03 24.91
N ALA A 28 0.05 -6.17 23.95
CA ALA A 28 -0.93 -5.33 23.26
C ALA A 28 -0.35 -4.97 21.89
N GLY A 29 -0.66 -5.71 20.85
CA GLY A 29 -0.12 -5.36 19.53
C GLY A 29 -0.23 -6.45 18.45
N ARG A 30 -1.05 -7.48 18.61
CA ARG A 30 -1.25 -8.49 17.57
C ARG A 30 -2.56 -8.38 16.80
N ASP A 31 -3.52 -7.57 17.24
CA ASP A 31 -4.85 -7.48 16.61
C ASP A 31 -5.01 -6.33 15.60
N GLU A 32 -4.09 -5.36 15.59
CA GLU A 32 -4.14 -4.23 14.64
C GLU A 32 -3.52 -4.51 13.27
N ARG A 33 -2.85 -5.65 13.07
CA ARG A 33 -2.24 -6.06 11.79
C ARG A 33 -3.03 -7.15 11.06
N ALA A 34 -4.33 -7.15 11.18
CA ALA A 34 -5.15 -8.03 10.34
C ALA A 34 -5.16 -7.48 8.90
N MET A 35 -4.87 -8.33 7.92
CA MET A 35 -5.02 -8.03 6.49
C MET A 35 -6.40 -7.41 6.24
N LYS A 36 -6.42 -6.30 5.49
CA LYS A 36 -7.64 -5.58 5.11
C LYS A 36 -7.82 -5.58 3.60
N ILE A 37 -9.07 -5.58 3.16
CA ILE A 37 -9.42 -5.53 1.75
C ILE A 37 -10.02 -4.16 1.47
N GLY A 38 -9.36 -3.39 0.62
CA GLY A 38 -9.76 -2.03 0.22
C GLY A 38 -10.20 -1.95 -1.22
N LEU A 39 -10.92 -0.87 -1.54
CA LEU A 39 -11.26 -0.47 -2.91
C LEU A 39 -10.41 0.74 -3.30
N SER A 40 -9.71 0.69 -4.43
CA SER A 40 -9.07 1.89 -4.99
C SER A 40 -10.12 2.86 -5.52
N THR A 41 -9.96 4.16 -5.24
CA THR A 41 -10.86 5.18 -5.78
C THR A 41 -10.76 5.32 -7.30
N SER A 42 -9.67 4.82 -7.92
CA SER A 42 -9.53 4.72 -9.37
C SER A 42 -10.56 3.78 -9.99
N SER A 43 -11.00 2.77 -9.24
CA SER A 43 -11.90 1.71 -9.73
C SER A 43 -13.27 2.23 -10.14
N VAL A 44 -13.70 3.35 -9.62
CA VAL A 44 -15.02 3.93 -9.93
C VAL A 44 -14.98 5.06 -10.95
N PHE A 45 -13.78 5.41 -11.45
CA PHE A 45 -13.67 6.46 -12.47
C PHE A 45 -14.61 6.21 -13.67
N PRO A 46 -15.34 7.23 -14.16
CA PRO A 46 -15.18 8.66 -13.95
C PRO A 46 -15.97 9.25 -12.76
N GLU A 47 -16.57 8.44 -11.89
CA GLU A 47 -17.19 8.97 -10.67
C GLU A 47 -16.14 9.53 -9.70
N SER A 48 -16.59 10.32 -8.72
CA SER A 48 -15.70 11.02 -7.79
C SER A 48 -15.11 10.10 -6.72
N THR A 49 -14.09 10.61 -6.01
CA THR A 49 -13.57 10.02 -4.79
C THR A 49 -14.67 9.70 -3.77
N ALA A 50 -15.66 10.61 -3.59
CA ALA A 50 -16.78 10.36 -2.69
C ALA A 50 -17.65 9.18 -3.13
N ALA A 51 -17.87 8.99 -4.43
CA ALA A 51 -18.58 7.82 -4.94
C ALA A 51 -17.83 6.51 -4.66
N ALA A 52 -16.49 6.51 -4.68
CA ALA A 52 -15.71 5.35 -4.31
C ALA A 52 -15.92 4.95 -2.85
N PHE A 53 -15.94 5.92 -1.93
CA PHE A 53 -16.28 5.66 -0.52
C PHE A 53 -17.70 5.10 -0.37
N GLU A 54 -18.67 5.66 -1.09
CA GLU A 54 -20.06 5.17 -1.09
C GLU A 54 -20.12 3.71 -1.55
N LEU A 55 -19.49 3.39 -2.70
CA LEU A 55 -19.51 2.04 -3.24
C LEU A 55 -18.76 1.05 -2.34
N ALA A 56 -17.62 1.44 -1.78
CA ALA A 56 -16.87 0.61 -0.85
C ALA A 56 -17.67 0.29 0.42
N ALA A 57 -18.35 1.28 1.00
CA ALA A 57 -19.24 1.09 2.15
C ALA A 57 -20.45 0.21 1.80
N LEU A 58 -21.10 0.46 0.65
CA LEU A 58 -22.26 -0.30 0.17
C LEU A 58 -21.93 -1.78 -0.09
N THR A 59 -20.74 -2.08 -0.57
CA THR A 59 -20.32 -3.44 -0.94
C THR A 59 -19.62 -4.17 0.19
N GLY A 60 -19.17 -3.49 1.24
CA GLY A 60 -18.59 -4.10 2.46
C GLY A 60 -17.08 -4.26 2.43
N TYR A 61 -16.35 -3.39 1.76
CA TYR A 61 -14.90 -3.30 1.86
C TYR A 61 -14.47 -2.85 3.26
N ASP A 62 -13.26 -3.23 3.68
CA ASP A 62 -12.71 -2.84 4.99
C ASP A 62 -12.15 -1.41 5.01
N GLY A 63 -11.99 -0.79 3.84
CA GLY A 63 -11.47 0.56 3.67
C GLY A 63 -11.29 0.94 2.20
N VAL A 64 -10.64 2.04 1.95
CA VAL A 64 -10.31 2.52 0.59
C VAL A 64 -8.84 2.83 0.46
N GLU A 65 -8.33 2.71 -0.78
CA GLU A 65 -7.13 3.39 -1.20
C GLU A 65 -7.51 4.64 -1.98
N VAL A 66 -6.93 5.78 -1.62
CA VAL A 66 -7.16 7.02 -2.35
C VAL A 66 -6.10 7.19 -3.43
N MET A 67 -6.50 7.05 -4.68
CA MET A 67 -5.68 7.44 -5.84
C MET A 67 -5.68 8.96 -5.93
N VAL A 68 -4.59 9.60 -5.57
CA VAL A 68 -4.45 11.06 -5.66
C VAL A 68 -4.32 11.46 -7.12
N GLY A 69 -5.33 12.11 -7.64
CA GLY A 69 -5.46 12.39 -9.06
C GLY A 69 -6.06 13.76 -9.37
N MET A 70 -6.72 13.88 -10.51
CA MET A 70 -7.31 15.12 -10.99
C MET A 70 -8.59 15.51 -10.24
N ASP A 71 -9.24 14.57 -9.53
CA ASP A 71 -10.33 14.88 -8.63
C ASP A 71 -9.80 15.66 -7.41
N ALA A 72 -10.25 16.90 -7.23
CA ALA A 72 -9.82 17.76 -6.14
C ALA A 72 -10.11 17.15 -4.75
N MET A 73 -11.15 16.32 -4.62
CA MET A 73 -11.46 15.64 -3.37
C MET A 73 -10.34 14.70 -2.92
N SER A 74 -9.67 14.04 -3.86
CA SER A 74 -8.53 13.15 -3.56
C SER A 74 -7.29 13.88 -3.03
N GLN A 75 -7.24 15.21 -3.21
CA GLN A 75 -6.08 16.04 -2.89
C GLN A 75 -6.21 16.77 -1.53
N ASP A 76 -7.40 16.80 -0.95
CA ASP A 76 -7.73 17.59 0.26
C ASP A 76 -7.95 16.68 1.47
N SER A 77 -7.02 16.73 2.42
CA SER A 77 -7.09 15.92 3.65
C SER A 77 -8.32 16.22 4.52
N THR A 78 -8.87 17.44 4.47
CA THR A 78 -10.08 17.78 5.21
C THR A 78 -11.30 17.09 4.59
N VAL A 79 -11.41 17.13 3.26
CA VAL A 79 -12.48 16.42 2.54
C VAL A 79 -12.37 14.92 2.78
N LEU A 80 -11.17 14.35 2.67
CA LEU A 80 -10.93 12.92 2.91
C LEU A 80 -11.31 12.49 4.34
N ARG A 81 -10.97 13.27 5.35
CA ARG A 81 -11.39 13.00 6.75
C ARG A 81 -12.90 13.05 6.92
N ASN A 82 -13.57 13.99 6.27
CA ASN A 82 -15.04 14.07 6.30
C ASN A 82 -15.67 12.84 5.65
N LEU A 83 -15.11 12.32 4.55
CA LEU A 83 -15.56 11.07 3.91
C LEU A 83 -15.36 9.86 4.84
N VAL A 84 -14.19 9.75 5.48
CA VAL A 84 -13.93 8.71 6.50
C VAL A 84 -14.98 8.74 7.61
N GLN A 85 -15.30 9.93 8.13
CA GLN A 85 -16.30 10.07 9.19
C GLN A 85 -17.73 9.77 8.70
N HIS A 86 -18.07 10.22 7.50
CA HIS A 86 -19.42 10.04 6.94
C HIS A 86 -19.73 8.56 6.65
N TYR A 87 -18.78 7.87 6.02
CA TYR A 87 -18.97 6.46 5.62
C TYR A 87 -18.49 5.46 6.67
N GLN A 88 -17.87 5.93 7.76
CA GLN A 88 -17.24 5.08 8.80
C GLN A 88 -16.26 4.07 8.19
N LEU A 89 -15.51 4.50 7.18
CA LEU A 89 -14.63 3.68 6.36
C LEU A 89 -13.22 4.28 6.34
N PRO A 90 -12.19 3.57 6.84
CA PRO A 90 -10.84 4.10 6.89
C PRO A 90 -10.18 4.19 5.52
N ILE A 91 -9.22 5.11 5.38
CA ILE A 91 -8.27 5.10 4.28
C ILE A 91 -7.12 4.18 4.69
N LEU A 92 -6.92 3.11 3.93
CA LEU A 92 -5.88 2.11 4.17
C LEU A 92 -4.53 2.56 3.61
N SER A 93 -4.58 3.23 2.46
CA SER A 93 -3.41 3.69 1.72
C SER A 93 -3.72 4.91 0.86
N LEU A 94 -2.68 5.66 0.53
CA LEU A 94 -2.70 6.68 -0.51
C LEU A 94 -1.84 6.22 -1.68
N HIS A 95 -2.35 6.32 -2.88
CA HIS A 95 -1.54 6.19 -4.09
C HIS A 95 -1.06 7.59 -4.51
N SER A 96 0.25 7.83 -4.49
CA SER A 96 0.82 9.14 -4.80
C SER A 96 0.59 9.52 -6.28
N PRO A 97 0.55 10.83 -6.62
CA PRO A 97 0.29 11.29 -8.00
C PRO A 97 1.54 11.11 -8.88
N CYS A 98 1.85 9.86 -9.24
CA CYS A 98 3.04 9.49 -10.03
C CYS A 98 2.75 9.21 -11.51
N LEU A 99 1.48 9.21 -11.94
CA LEU A 99 1.11 9.02 -13.34
C LEU A 99 1.43 10.25 -14.20
N LEU A 100 1.59 10.05 -15.52
CA LEU A 100 1.82 11.16 -16.48
C LEU A 100 0.74 12.23 -16.40
N VAL A 101 -0.53 11.82 -16.28
CA VAL A 101 -1.67 12.73 -16.20
C VAL A 101 -1.72 13.51 -14.89
N THR A 102 -1.08 13.03 -13.84
CA THR A 102 -1.06 13.65 -12.51
C THR A 102 0.21 14.45 -12.21
N GLN A 103 1.06 14.67 -13.22
CA GLN A 103 2.37 15.34 -13.01
C GLN A 103 2.28 16.75 -12.40
N ARG A 104 1.14 17.44 -12.55
CA ARG A 104 0.92 18.77 -11.96
C ARG A 104 0.13 18.77 -10.66
N VAL A 105 -0.37 17.62 -10.23
CA VAL A 105 -1.04 17.48 -8.94
C VAL A 105 -0.02 17.70 -7.83
N TRP A 106 -0.30 18.61 -6.92
CA TRP A 106 0.62 19.05 -5.85
C TRP A 106 1.95 19.66 -6.33
N GLY A 107 1.99 20.17 -7.56
CA GLY A 107 3.20 20.78 -8.14
C GLY A 107 3.97 19.85 -9.06
N THR A 108 5.21 20.22 -9.38
CA THR A 108 6.08 19.50 -10.33
C THR A 108 7.30 18.87 -9.67
N ASP A 109 7.58 19.20 -8.42
CA ASP A 109 8.65 18.59 -7.63
C ASP A 109 8.24 17.19 -7.17
N SER A 110 8.98 16.16 -7.64
CA SER A 110 8.65 14.76 -7.33
C SER A 110 8.81 14.43 -5.85
N TRP A 111 9.85 14.95 -5.19
CA TRP A 111 10.04 14.72 -3.76
C TRP A 111 9.01 15.48 -2.91
N GLY A 112 8.72 16.74 -3.27
CA GLY A 112 7.67 17.53 -2.62
C GLY A 112 6.29 16.87 -2.70
N LYS A 113 6.00 16.12 -3.79
CA LYS A 113 4.77 15.31 -3.88
C LYS A 113 4.74 14.15 -2.89
N LEU A 114 5.87 13.46 -2.69
CA LEU A 114 5.95 12.36 -1.73
C LEU A 114 5.85 12.88 -0.29
N ASP A 115 6.49 14.01 0.02
CA ASP A 115 6.31 14.67 1.32
C ASP A 115 4.86 15.06 1.55
N LYS A 116 4.19 15.59 0.52
CA LYS A 116 2.76 15.92 0.61
C LYS A 116 1.89 14.69 0.77
N ALA A 117 2.20 13.60 0.08
CA ALA A 117 1.50 12.32 0.25
C ALA A 117 1.64 11.79 1.69
N ARG A 118 2.85 11.88 2.27
CA ARG A 118 3.11 11.53 3.67
C ARG A 118 2.25 12.38 4.62
N GLU A 119 2.28 13.72 4.47
CA GLU A 119 1.47 14.63 5.30
C GLU A 119 -0.02 14.29 5.24
N VAL A 120 -0.55 14.07 4.04
CA VAL A 120 -1.97 13.72 3.86
C VAL A 120 -2.25 12.35 4.48
N ALA A 121 -1.39 11.35 4.29
CA ALA A 121 -1.52 10.03 4.90
C ALA A 121 -1.60 10.11 6.43
N GLU A 122 -0.67 10.83 7.06
CA GLU A 122 -0.66 11.06 8.51
C GLU A 122 -1.96 11.74 8.99
N LEU A 123 -2.45 12.75 8.27
CA LEU A 123 -3.67 13.48 8.62
C LEU A 123 -4.95 12.66 8.50
N VAL A 124 -4.99 11.69 7.59
CA VAL A 124 -6.16 10.83 7.37
C VAL A 124 -6.04 9.47 8.06
N GLY A 125 -4.90 9.18 8.70
CA GLY A 125 -4.64 7.93 9.41
C GLY A 125 -4.27 6.75 8.50
N ALA A 126 -3.86 7.01 7.25
CA ALA A 126 -3.34 5.98 6.35
C ALA A 126 -1.88 5.66 6.70
N MET A 127 -1.54 4.38 6.74
CA MET A 127 -0.20 3.92 7.11
C MET A 127 0.68 3.54 5.91
N THR A 128 0.15 3.64 4.70
CA THR A 128 0.82 3.22 3.46
C THR A 128 0.67 4.28 2.38
N VAL A 129 1.78 4.57 1.68
CA VAL A 129 1.80 5.37 0.46
C VAL A 129 2.40 4.54 -0.66
N VAL A 130 1.64 4.32 -1.72
CA VAL A 130 2.09 3.62 -2.93
C VAL A 130 2.76 4.61 -3.86
N VAL A 131 3.90 4.22 -4.42
CA VAL A 131 4.67 5.02 -5.37
C VAL A 131 5.14 4.17 -6.54
N HIS A 132 5.16 4.76 -7.75
CA HIS A 132 5.79 4.14 -8.91
C HIS A 132 7.28 4.47 -8.97
N PRO A 133 8.13 3.59 -9.54
CA PRO A 133 9.46 3.97 -9.96
C PRO A 133 9.40 5.19 -10.89
N PRO A 134 10.39 6.10 -10.85
CA PRO A 134 10.44 7.27 -11.71
C PRO A 134 10.47 6.92 -13.20
N PHE A 135 9.95 7.80 -14.02
CA PHE A 135 10.22 7.71 -15.45
C PHE A 135 11.68 8.03 -15.77
N ARG A 136 12.25 7.35 -16.75
CA ARG A 136 13.68 7.51 -17.15
C ARG A 136 14.09 8.94 -17.51
N TRP A 137 13.14 9.78 -17.93
CA TRP A 137 13.43 11.19 -18.21
C TRP A 137 13.48 12.07 -16.96
N GLN A 138 12.99 11.59 -15.80
CA GLN A 138 13.09 12.26 -14.50
C GLN A 138 14.47 12.00 -13.85
N ARG A 139 15.56 12.29 -14.58
CA ARG A 139 16.92 11.83 -14.27
C ARG A 139 17.39 12.08 -12.85
N ALA A 140 17.16 13.29 -12.32
CA ALA A 140 17.60 13.66 -10.96
C ALA A 140 16.83 12.88 -9.89
N TYR A 141 15.53 12.72 -10.07
CA TYR A 141 14.66 11.94 -9.20
C TYR A 141 15.01 10.45 -9.26
N ALA A 142 15.15 9.90 -10.47
CA ALA A 142 15.50 8.49 -10.68
C ALA A 142 16.86 8.10 -10.06
N LYS A 143 17.86 8.98 -10.16
CA LYS A 143 19.20 8.72 -9.60
C LYS A 143 19.21 8.52 -8.09
N ASN A 144 18.29 9.20 -7.38
CA ASN A 144 18.25 9.21 -5.92
C ASN A 144 17.03 8.45 -5.36
N PHE A 145 16.25 7.78 -6.22
CA PHE A 145 14.94 7.27 -5.83
C PHE A 145 15.02 6.22 -4.73
N GLU A 146 15.85 5.19 -4.90
CA GLU A 146 15.99 4.11 -3.92
C GLU A 146 16.42 4.64 -2.55
N LYS A 147 17.46 5.49 -2.53
CA LYS A 147 17.92 6.14 -1.30
C LYS A 147 16.84 7.03 -0.67
N GLY A 148 16.15 7.83 -1.47
CA GLY A 148 15.12 8.74 -0.98
C GLY A 148 13.90 8.01 -0.42
N ILE A 149 13.49 6.88 -1.01
CA ILE A 149 12.42 6.02 -0.46
C ILE A 149 12.85 5.43 0.88
N SER A 150 14.09 4.93 1.01
CA SER A 150 14.62 4.43 2.27
C SER A 150 14.67 5.53 3.36
N GLU A 151 15.07 6.75 2.99
CA GLU A 151 15.05 7.90 3.92
C GLU A 151 13.62 8.25 4.37
N LEU A 152 12.64 8.22 3.47
CA LEU A 152 11.23 8.44 3.82
C LEU A 152 10.71 7.36 4.78
N ASN A 153 11.01 6.09 4.53
CA ASN A 153 10.62 4.99 5.40
C ASN A 153 11.27 5.08 6.80
N THR A 154 12.53 5.50 6.86
CA THR A 154 13.24 5.65 8.14
C THR A 154 12.68 6.80 8.98
N ASN A 155 12.23 7.89 8.35
CA ASN A 155 11.87 9.14 9.02
C ASN A 155 10.35 9.35 9.17
N SER A 156 9.53 8.38 8.81
CA SER A 156 8.06 8.48 8.85
C SER A 156 7.43 7.22 9.45
N PRO A 157 6.32 7.35 10.18
CA PRO A 157 5.50 6.19 10.56
C PRO A 157 4.74 5.60 9.37
N VAL A 158 4.61 6.35 8.26
CA VAL A 158 3.95 5.91 7.03
C VAL A 158 4.95 5.16 6.17
N GLY A 159 4.62 3.93 5.81
CA GLY A 159 5.42 3.09 4.92
C GLY A 159 5.22 3.48 3.44
N PHE A 160 6.32 3.82 2.77
CA PHE A 160 6.31 3.98 1.31
C PHE A 160 6.58 2.63 0.67
N THR A 161 5.70 2.19 -0.21
CA THR A 161 5.79 0.92 -0.93
C THR A 161 5.94 1.18 -2.42
N VAL A 162 6.94 0.57 -3.03
CA VAL A 162 7.22 0.74 -4.46
C VAL A 162 6.51 -0.35 -5.24
N GLU A 163 5.82 0.06 -6.30
CA GLU A 163 5.00 -0.83 -7.12
C GLU A 163 5.77 -1.35 -8.32
N ASN A 164 5.62 -2.67 -8.65
CA ASN A 164 6.10 -3.19 -9.93
C ASN A 164 5.32 -2.56 -11.08
N MET A 165 6.04 -2.18 -12.12
CA MET A 165 5.46 -1.64 -13.33
C MET A 165 5.59 -2.64 -14.48
N TYR A 166 5.56 -2.14 -15.71
CA TYR A 166 5.70 -2.93 -16.92
C TYR A 166 6.45 -2.15 -18.01
N PRO A 167 7.10 -2.84 -18.97
CA PRO A 167 7.71 -2.19 -20.11
C PRO A 167 6.62 -1.65 -21.03
N TRP A 168 6.77 -0.41 -21.50
CA TRP A 168 5.86 0.12 -22.50
C TRP A 168 6.10 -0.58 -23.84
N ARG A 169 5.01 -0.91 -24.52
CA ARG A 169 5.06 -1.56 -25.82
C ARG A 169 4.67 -0.59 -26.93
N ALA A 170 5.49 -0.55 -27.99
CA ALA A 170 5.22 0.21 -29.21
C ALA A 170 5.43 -0.70 -30.41
N GLY A 171 4.35 -1.18 -31.03
CA GLY A 171 4.41 -2.17 -32.09
C GLY A 171 5.07 -3.49 -31.63
N PRO A 172 6.03 -4.05 -32.37
CA PRO A 172 6.69 -5.30 -32.00
C PRO A 172 7.76 -5.14 -30.92
N GLY A 173 8.09 -3.89 -30.51
CA GLY A 173 9.14 -3.58 -29.54
C GLY A 173 8.61 -3.24 -28.15
N SER A 174 9.45 -3.44 -27.14
CA SER A 174 9.21 -2.96 -25.78
C SER A 174 10.22 -1.88 -25.41
N PHE A 175 9.79 -0.91 -24.62
CA PHE A 175 10.60 0.22 -24.16
C PHE A 175 10.52 0.32 -22.63
N PRO A 176 11.66 0.23 -21.92
CA PRO A 176 11.68 0.41 -20.47
C PRO A 176 11.48 1.90 -20.14
N ALA A 177 10.26 2.27 -19.73
CA ALA A 177 9.92 3.66 -19.41
C ALA A 177 10.38 4.07 -18.02
N TYR A 178 10.57 3.11 -17.12
CA TYR A 178 10.87 3.34 -15.71
C TYR A 178 12.36 3.18 -15.38
N SER A 179 12.81 3.79 -14.29
CA SER A 179 14.17 3.76 -13.79
C SER A 179 14.19 3.58 -12.27
N PRO A 180 15.02 2.71 -11.68
CA PRO A 180 16.06 1.94 -12.36
C PRO A 180 15.51 0.87 -13.29
N ASP A 181 14.35 0.27 -12.96
CA ASP A 181 13.65 -0.73 -13.75
C ASP A 181 12.14 -0.68 -13.50
N TRP A 182 11.36 -1.31 -14.38
CA TRP A 182 9.95 -1.61 -14.15
C TRP A 182 9.78 -2.87 -13.26
N ASP A 183 10.72 -3.81 -13.35
CA ASP A 183 10.83 -4.98 -12.48
C ASP A 183 11.69 -4.63 -11.25
N ILE A 184 11.03 -4.42 -10.15
CA ILE A 184 11.63 -3.93 -8.92
C ILE A 184 12.23 -5.03 -8.02
N ARG A 185 12.28 -6.28 -8.48
CA ARG A 185 12.78 -7.40 -7.67
C ARG A 185 14.25 -7.24 -7.25
N LYS A 186 15.05 -6.57 -8.09
CA LYS A 186 16.50 -6.39 -7.88
C LYS A 186 16.86 -5.16 -7.04
N GLN A 187 15.91 -4.26 -6.78
CA GLN A 187 16.12 -3.08 -5.96
C GLN A 187 15.90 -3.42 -4.48
N ASP A 188 16.60 -2.69 -3.62
CA ASP A 188 16.56 -2.90 -2.17
C ASP A 188 15.51 -2.01 -1.50
N TYR A 189 14.25 -2.12 -1.97
CA TYR A 189 13.12 -1.45 -1.32
C TYR A 189 12.65 -2.25 -0.12
N GLU A 190 12.44 -1.58 1.02
CA GLU A 190 11.95 -2.17 2.26
C GLU A 190 10.51 -2.68 2.13
N ASN A 191 9.67 -1.95 1.39
CA ASN A 191 8.27 -2.30 1.15
C ASN A 191 8.00 -2.26 -0.35
N VAL A 192 7.30 -3.27 -0.85
CA VAL A 192 6.91 -3.36 -2.25
C VAL A 192 5.43 -3.68 -2.41
N THR A 193 4.85 -3.15 -3.47
CA THR A 193 3.49 -3.46 -3.93
C THR A 193 3.57 -4.36 -5.15
N LEU A 194 2.78 -5.42 -5.18
CA LEU A 194 2.56 -6.20 -6.38
C LEU A 194 1.22 -5.83 -7.01
N ASP A 195 1.25 -5.43 -8.28
CA ASP A 195 0.07 -5.25 -9.12
C ASP A 195 -0.06 -6.40 -10.11
N PHE A 196 -1.24 -7.08 -10.08
CA PHE A 196 -1.52 -8.21 -10.96
C PHE A 196 -1.76 -7.81 -12.41
N SER A 197 -2.35 -6.63 -12.68
CA SER A 197 -2.52 -6.13 -14.05
C SER A 197 -1.15 -5.83 -14.69
N HIS A 198 -0.24 -5.25 -13.92
CA HIS A 198 1.12 -4.99 -14.37
C HIS A 198 1.90 -6.28 -14.66
N THR A 199 1.68 -7.34 -13.86
CA THR A 199 2.29 -8.65 -14.17
C THR A 199 1.73 -9.25 -15.45
N ALA A 200 0.44 -9.04 -15.76
CA ALA A 200 -0.15 -9.45 -17.03
C ALA A 200 0.50 -8.75 -18.23
N VAL A 201 0.60 -7.40 -18.17
CA VAL A 201 1.23 -6.60 -19.24
C VAL A 201 2.71 -6.98 -19.43
N SER A 202 3.44 -7.17 -18.35
CA SER A 202 4.86 -7.55 -18.41
C SER A 202 5.10 -9.01 -18.75
N ARG A 203 4.05 -9.86 -18.69
CA ARG A 203 4.13 -11.32 -18.85
C ARG A 203 5.05 -11.96 -17.82
N THR A 204 4.99 -11.47 -16.59
CA THR A 204 5.73 -11.99 -15.45
C THR A 204 4.81 -12.86 -14.60
N ASP A 205 5.30 -13.97 -14.08
CA ASP A 205 4.54 -14.79 -13.13
C ASP A 205 4.40 -14.04 -11.80
N PRO A 206 3.17 -13.66 -11.38
CA PRO A 206 2.96 -12.93 -10.14
C PRO A 206 3.32 -13.76 -8.90
N ILE A 207 3.19 -15.09 -8.94
CA ILE A 207 3.51 -15.96 -7.80
C ILE A 207 5.03 -16.05 -7.62
N GLU A 208 5.79 -16.14 -8.71
CA GLU A 208 7.24 -16.07 -8.67
C GLU A 208 7.68 -14.70 -8.12
N MET A 209 7.09 -13.60 -8.61
CA MET A 209 7.41 -12.26 -8.15
C MET A 209 7.09 -12.07 -6.66
N MET A 210 5.95 -12.56 -6.16
CA MET A 210 5.61 -12.54 -4.74
C MET A 210 6.61 -13.32 -3.89
N ARG A 211 7.08 -14.46 -4.40
CA ARG A 211 8.10 -15.27 -3.72
C ARG A 211 9.43 -14.54 -3.62
N ASP A 212 9.85 -13.86 -4.70
CA ASP A 212 11.07 -13.06 -4.73
C ASP A 212 11.01 -11.83 -3.83
N PHE A 213 9.84 -11.22 -3.69
CA PHE A 213 9.63 -10.12 -2.76
C PHE A 213 9.69 -10.56 -1.29
N GLY A 214 9.16 -11.73 -0.97
CA GLY A 214 9.19 -12.27 0.40
C GLY A 214 8.54 -11.32 1.41
N GLU A 215 9.22 -11.07 2.52
CA GLU A 215 8.71 -10.21 3.60
C GLU A 215 8.59 -8.73 3.23
N ARG A 216 9.22 -8.29 2.14
CA ARG A 216 9.08 -6.93 1.61
C ARG A 216 7.72 -6.67 0.98
N LEU A 217 6.97 -7.72 0.63
CA LEU A 217 5.63 -7.59 0.06
C LEU A 217 4.64 -7.16 1.14
N THR A 218 4.23 -5.91 1.10
CA THR A 218 3.33 -5.31 2.12
C THR A 218 2.00 -4.83 1.56
N HIS A 219 1.84 -4.82 0.24
CA HIS A 219 0.67 -4.27 -0.42
C HIS A 219 0.38 -4.99 -1.74
N ILE A 220 -0.91 -5.17 -2.06
CA ILE A 220 -1.35 -5.82 -3.29
C ILE A 220 -2.36 -4.92 -4.00
N HIS A 221 -2.15 -4.65 -5.28
CA HIS A 221 -3.18 -4.19 -6.19
C HIS A 221 -3.77 -5.39 -6.90
N LEU A 222 -5.02 -5.68 -6.57
CA LEU A 222 -5.75 -6.82 -7.09
C LEU A 222 -6.56 -6.40 -8.30
N ALA A 223 -6.18 -6.93 -9.42
CA ALA A 223 -6.91 -6.88 -10.68
C ALA A 223 -6.67 -8.19 -11.42
N ASP A 224 -7.14 -8.28 -12.64
CA ASP A 224 -6.79 -9.33 -13.58
C ASP A 224 -6.37 -8.68 -14.90
N GLY A 225 -5.80 -9.42 -15.79
CA GLY A 225 -5.39 -8.98 -17.11
C GLY A 225 -5.16 -10.16 -18.02
N THR A 226 -5.04 -9.86 -19.30
CA THR A 226 -4.68 -10.85 -20.30
C THR A 226 -3.22 -10.62 -20.76
N ASP A 227 -2.80 -11.32 -21.79
CA ASP A 227 -1.51 -11.04 -22.43
C ASP A 227 -1.52 -9.76 -23.30
N SER A 228 -2.54 -8.93 -23.13
CA SER A 228 -2.68 -7.64 -23.80
C SER A 228 -1.49 -6.70 -23.49
N PRO A 229 -1.08 -5.85 -24.44
CA PRO A 229 -0.13 -4.78 -24.14
C PRO A 229 -0.74 -3.63 -23.34
N ALA A 230 -2.05 -3.62 -23.16
CA ALA A 230 -2.78 -2.62 -22.39
C ALA A 230 -2.83 -3.04 -20.91
N ASP A 231 -2.74 -2.05 -20.06
CA ASP A 231 -2.98 -2.19 -18.64
C ASP A 231 -4.51 -2.21 -18.41
N GLU A 232 -5.06 -3.44 -18.24
CA GLU A 232 -6.49 -3.68 -18.37
C GLU A 232 -7.25 -3.51 -17.06
N HIS A 233 -6.63 -3.83 -15.93
CA HIS A 233 -7.27 -3.82 -14.60
C HIS A 233 -8.65 -4.48 -14.61
N LEU A 234 -8.72 -5.71 -15.12
CA LEU A 234 -9.97 -6.46 -15.20
C LEU A 234 -10.44 -6.90 -13.80
N VAL A 235 -11.74 -7.10 -13.66
CA VAL A 235 -12.30 -7.77 -12.47
C VAL A 235 -11.67 -9.15 -12.32
N PRO A 236 -11.18 -9.53 -11.12
CA PRO A 236 -10.55 -10.82 -10.88
C PRO A 236 -11.38 -12.00 -11.39
N GLY A 237 -10.73 -12.90 -12.13
CA GLY A 237 -11.37 -14.03 -12.80
C GLY A 237 -11.92 -13.75 -14.20
N ARG A 238 -11.75 -12.51 -14.72
CA ARG A 238 -12.13 -12.18 -16.11
C ARG A 238 -10.94 -12.13 -17.08
N GLY A 239 -9.73 -12.27 -16.56
CA GLY A 239 -8.50 -12.36 -17.32
C GLY A 239 -7.90 -13.76 -17.32
N THR A 240 -6.59 -13.84 -17.45
CA THR A 240 -5.83 -15.09 -17.52
C THR A 240 -4.75 -15.20 -16.45
N GLN A 241 -4.65 -14.19 -15.56
CA GLN A 241 -3.67 -14.24 -14.50
C GLN A 241 -4.03 -15.25 -13.42
N PRO A 242 -3.07 -15.93 -12.78
CA PRO A 242 -3.31 -16.86 -11.70
C PRO A 242 -3.67 -16.14 -10.39
N VAL A 243 -4.72 -15.29 -10.44
CA VAL A 243 -5.09 -14.40 -9.32
C VAL A 243 -5.53 -15.22 -8.10
N ARG A 244 -6.29 -16.30 -8.31
CA ARG A 244 -6.74 -17.17 -7.21
C ARG A 244 -5.57 -17.87 -6.54
N GLU A 245 -4.69 -18.45 -7.33
CA GLU A 245 -3.48 -19.12 -6.86
C GLU A 245 -2.56 -18.14 -6.12
N GLY A 246 -2.48 -16.91 -6.61
CA GLY A 246 -1.76 -15.81 -5.95
C GLY A 246 -2.35 -15.47 -4.58
N LEU A 247 -3.68 -15.35 -4.47
CA LEU A 247 -4.34 -15.12 -3.18
C LEU A 247 -4.14 -16.30 -2.22
N GLU A 248 -4.18 -17.53 -2.70
CA GLU A 248 -3.89 -18.73 -1.90
C GLU A 248 -2.43 -18.74 -1.43
N PHE A 249 -1.49 -18.34 -2.29
CA PHE A 249 -0.08 -18.17 -1.91
C PHE A 249 0.07 -17.14 -0.79
N LEU A 250 -0.56 -15.95 -0.89
CA LEU A 250 -0.55 -14.92 0.13
C LEU A 250 -1.11 -15.44 1.46
N LYS A 251 -2.23 -16.17 1.42
CA LYS A 251 -2.83 -16.77 2.62
C LYS A 251 -1.89 -17.77 3.29
N ASN A 252 -1.28 -18.64 2.50
CA ASN A 252 -0.39 -19.69 3.00
C ASN A 252 0.94 -19.12 3.53
N SER A 253 1.41 -17.99 3.00
CA SER A 253 2.60 -17.29 3.48
C SER A 253 2.34 -16.42 4.73
N GLY A 254 1.09 -16.31 5.17
CA GLY A 254 0.74 -15.48 6.32
C GLY A 254 0.79 -13.98 6.05
N PHE A 255 0.49 -13.56 4.82
CA PHE A 255 0.46 -12.15 4.42
C PHE A 255 -0.48 -11.33 5.32
N THR A 256 0.01 -10.20 5.81
CA THR A 256 -0.71 -9.29 6.72
C THR A 256 -0.88 -7.88 6.17
N GLY A 257 -0.42 -7.63 4.95
CA GLY A 257 -0.58 -6.34 4.27
C GLY A 257 -2.00 -6.11 3.76
N ASN A 258 -2.20 -5.02 3.02
CA ASN A 258 -3.50 -4.71 2.43
C ASN A 258 -3.64 -5.33 1.04
N ILE A 259 -4.86 -5.75 0.70
CA ILE A 259 -5.25 -6.14 -0.66
C ILE A 259 -6.25 -5.11 -1.16
N ILE A 260 -5.88 -4.37 -2.18
CA ILE A 260 -6.68 -3.30 -2.76
C ILE A 260 -7.23 -3.74 -4.11
N ALA A 261 -8.55 -3.82 -4.25
CA ALA A 261 -9.16 -4.01 -5.56
C ALA A 261 -8.95 -2.73 -6.39
N GLU A 262 -8.13 -2.84 -7.42
CA GLU A 262 -7.85 -1.77 -8.36
C GLU A 262 -8.26 -2.20 -9.77
N ILE A 263 -9.56 -2.14 -10.02
CA ILE A 263 -10.18 -2.58 -11.27
C ILE A 263 -10.62 -1.38 -12.12
N THR A 264 -10.82 -1.58 -13.41
CA THR A 264 -11.43 -0.57 -14.26
C THR A 264 -12.90 -0.89 -14.49
N THR A 265 -13.78 0.04 -14.13
CA THR A 265 -15.23 -0.04 -14.38
C THR A 265 -15.72 1.00 -15.40
N ARG A 266 -14.79 1.58 -16.19
CA ARG A 266 -15.12 2.63 -17.18
C ARG A 266 -16.07 2.16 -18.28
N SER A 267 -16.06 0.87 -18.58
CA SER A 267 -16.92 0.24 -19.58
C SER A 267 -18.27 -0.21 -19.02
N ALA A 268 -18.51 -0.07 -17.73
CA ALA A 268 -19.80 -0.38 -17.13
C ALA A 268 -20.91 0.45 -17.79
N ARG A 269 -21.99 -0.20 -18.18
CA ARG A 269 -23.12 0.42 -18.91
C ARG A 269 -23.88 1.42 -18.04
N ASP A 270 -23.93 1.12 -16.75
CA ASP A 270 -24.62 1.89 -15.73
C ASP A 270 -23.97 1.70 -14.36
N ARG A 271 -24.52 2.38 -13.35
CA ARG A 271 -24.01 2.31 -11.99
C ARG A 271 -24.23 0.93 -11.33
N ASP A 272 -25.29 0.23 -11.69
CA ASP A 272 -25.60 -1.09 -11.13
C ASP A 272 -24.56 -2.12 -11.59
N GLU A 273 -24.14 -2.07 -12.85
CA GLU A 273 -23.06 -2.90 -13.36
C GLU A 273 -21.74 -2.57 -12.67
N ARG A 274 -21.43 -1.27 -12.46
CA ARG A 274 -20.24 -0.86 -11.68
C ARG A 274 -20.26 -1.41 -10.26
N ILE A 275 -21.39 -1.30 -9.55
CA ILE A 275 -21.57 -1.88 -8.22
C ILE A 275 -21.37 -3.40 -8.25
N SER A 276 -21.91 -4.06 -9.26
CA SER A 276 -21.74 -5.51 -9.46
C SER A 276 -20.26 -5.90 -9.63
N ASP A 277 -19.50 -5.16 -10.44
CA ASP A 277 -18.09 -5.39 -10.67
C ASP A 277 -17.23 -5.17 -9.40
N VAL A 278 -17.51 -4.09 -8.67
CA VAL A 278 -16.87 -3.76 -7.39
C VAL A 278 -17.16 -4.88 -6.37
N ARG A 279 -18.40 -5.35 -6.28
CA ARG A 279 -18.80 -6.45 -5.39
C ARG A 279 -18.14 -7.77 -5.80
N ALA A 280 -18.14 -8.10 -7.09
CA ALA A 280 -17.52 -9.33 -7.59
C ALA A 280 -16.03 -9.41 -7.24
N SER A 281 -15.32 -8.27 -7.27
CA SER A 281 -13.92 -8.21 -6.88
C SER A 281 -13.71 -8.50 -5.40
N LEU A 282 -14.55 -7.95 -4.52
CA LEU A 282 -14.52 -8.25 -3.10
C LEU A 282 -14.85 -9.72 -2.82
N ASP A 283 -15.91 -10.23 -3.43
CA ASP A 283 -16.35 -11.62 -3.26
C ASP A 283 -15.27 -12.61 -3.70
N PHE A 284 -14.52 -12.28 -4.76
CA PHE A 284 -13.40 -13.10 -5.21
C PHE A 284 -12.32 -13.24 -4.14
N VAL A 285 -11.94 -12.14 -3.47
CA VAL A 285 -10.98 -12.18 -2.37
C VAL A 285 -11.55 -12.91 -1.16
N ARG A 286 -12.82 -12.66 -0.83
CA ARG A 286 -13.48 -13.25 0.36
C ARG A 286 -13.64 -14.78 0.25
N GLN A 287 -13.63 -15.37 -0.94
CA GLN A 287 -13.58 -16.82 -1.11
C GLN A 287 -12.27 -17.42 -0.55
N VAL A 288 -11.17 -16.68 -0.58
CA VAL A 288 -9.87 -17.12 -0.04
C VAL A 288 -9.67 -16.60 1.39
N PHE A 289 -10.05 -15.35 1.64
CA PHE A 289 -9.94 -14.65 2.92
C PHE A 289 -11.35 -14.31 3.47
N PRO A 290 -12.06 -15.29 4.05
CA PRO A 290 -13.39 -15.02 4.60
C PRO A 290 -13.32 -14.02 5.77
N HIS A 291 -14.39 -13.25 5.98
CA HIS A 291 -14.52 -12.43 7.18
C HIS A 291 -14.27 -13.28 8.42
N ARG A 292 -13.42 -12.81 9.32
CA ARG A 292 -13.37 -13.38 10.67
C ARG A 292 -14.68 -13.02 11.36
N VAL A 293 -15.59 -13.96 11.43
CA VAL A 293 -16.73 -13.86 12.35
C VAL A 293 -16.12 -14.00 13.75
N PHE A 294 -15.99 -12.89 14.48
CA PHE A 294 -15.77 -12.99 15.91
C PHE A 294 -17.04 -13.62 16.48
N SER A 295 -16.97 -14.89 16.84
CA SER A 295 -17.97 -15.48 17.70
C SER A 295 -17.94 -14.67 18.98
N SER A 296 -18.98 -13.84 19.21
CA SER A 296 -19.28 -13.34 20.54
C SER A 296 -19.35 -14.57 21.44
N GLY A 297 -18.34 -14.72 22.32
CA GLY A 297 -18.33 -15.81 23.28
C GLY A 297 -19.63 -15.79 24.04
N GLU A 298 -20.33 -16.90 24.00
CA GLU A 298 -21.36 -17.22 24.97
C GLU A 298 -20.67 -17.29 26.33
N GLU A 299 -21.06 -16.35 27.21
CA GLU A 299 -20.86 -16.51 28.65
C GLU A 299 -21.90 -17.50 29.23
#